data_2ab95cb4441910aa7869743e3bd37995
#
_entry.id   2ab95cb4441910aa7869743e3bd37995
#
_cell.length_a   1.000
_cell.length_b   1.000
_cell.length_c   1.000
_cell.angle_alpha   90.00
_cell.angle_beta   90.00
_cell.angle_gamma   90.00
#
_symmetry.space_group_name_H-M   'P 1'
#
loop_
_entity.id
_entity.type
_entity.pdbx_description
1 polymer ?
#
loop_
_entity_poly.entity_id
_entity_poly.type
_entity_poly.pdbx_seq_one_letter_code
_entity_poly.pdbx_strand_id
1 'polypeptide(L)'
;MKIKLINPNTTRRMTDAMGRCAREVAGAGTAVVAVSPPLGPPSIEGYYDEALATPGLLAEIAQGERDGFDAYVIACFGDPGLYAARELARGPVIGIAEAAMHAASVLAPGFSVVTTLARTCGMAWHLAERYGMKRFCRNVRATDVAVLELDRPGSAARRIIVDECRRALDEDGADAIVLGCAGMAEFAHEIEQQIGAPVVEGVTAAVKWAEALVALRLATAKRGDYARPLPKRYDGEFARFSPPGDAADPVPGRPDAAALPHPHIHTV
;
A
#
# COMPACT_ATOMS: atom_id res chain seq x y z
N MET A 1 1.67 -0.98 -19.28
CA MET A 1 0.90 -0.28 -18.24
C MET A 1 1.80 0.66 -17.45
N LYS A 2 1.19 1.64 -16.75
CA LYS A 2 1.92 2.62 -15.92
C LYS A 2 1.43 2.49 -14.47
N ILE A 3 2.33 2.19 -13.54
CA ILE A 3 2.04 2.10 -12.10
C ILE A 3 2.70 3.28 -11.39
N LYS A 4 1.93 4.01 -10.59
CA LYS A 4 2.46 5.05 -9.71
C LYS A 4 2.67 4.47 -8.32
N LEU A 5 3.94 4.37 -7.90
CA LEU A 5 4.30 3.99 -6.54
C LEU A 5 4.49 5.26 -5.73
N ILE A 6 3.71 5.41 -4.67
CA ILE A 6 3.70 6.62 -3.85
C ILE A 6 4.22 6.27 -2.47
N ASN A 7 5.42 6.77 -2.15
CA ASN A 7 5.89 6.82 -0.77
C ASN A 7 5.24 8.04 -0.10
N PRO A 8 4.33 7.87 0.87
CA PRO A 8 3.57 9.01 1.40
C PRO A 8 4.36 9.91 2.36
N ASN A 9 5.61 9.57 2.68
CA ASN A 9 6.54 10.46 3.37
C ASN A 9 7.38 11.28 2.40
N THR A 10 8.13 12.28 2.90
CA THR A 10 8.92 13.21 2.07
C THR A 10 10.37 12.77 1.84
N THR A 11 10.80 11.61 2.34
CA THR A 11 12.20 11.15 2.25
C THR A 11 12.48 10.53 0.88
N ARG A 12 13.07 11.33 -0.02
CA ARG A 12 13.36 10.96 -1.40
C ARG A 12 14.22 9.69 -1.52
N ARG A 13 15.24 9.55 -0.67
CA ARG A 13 16.12 8.38 -0.70
C ARG A 13 15.35 7.06 -0.49
N MET A 14 14.37 7.05 0.42
CA MET A 14 13.51 5.89 0.61
C MET A 14 12.64 5.61 -0.62
N THR A 15 12.10 6.67 -1.25
CA THR A 15 11.33 6.56 -2.48
C THR A 15 12.15 5.93 -3.61
N ASP A 16 13.40 6.35 -3.76
CA ASP A 16 14.30 5.82 -4.78
C ASP A 16 14.62 4.33 -4.54
N ALA A 17 14.83 3.91 -3.27
CA ALA A 17 15.04 2.52 -2.89
C ALA A 17 13.82 1.65 -3.20
N MET A 18 12.64 2.05 -2.74
CA MET A 18 11.38 1.36 -3.07
C MET A 18 11.13 1.29 -4.58
N GLY A 19 11.45 2.38 -5.29
CA GLY A 19 11.34 2.43 -6.75
C GLY A 19 12.29 1.46 -7.48
N ARG A 20 13.48 1.19 -6.94
CA ARG A 20 14.39 0.14 -7.47
C ARG A 20 13.76 -1.23 -7.31
N CYS A 21 13.38 -1.62 -6.09
CA CYS A 21 12.72 -2.91 -5.82
C CYS A 21 11.49 -3.12 -6.71
N ALA A 22 10.65 -2.09 -6.83
CA ALA A 22 9.45 -2.15 -7.67
C ALA A 22 9.76 -2.39 -9.15
N ARG A 23 10.80 -1.71 -9.70
CA ARG A 23 11.20 -1.87 -11.11
C ARG A 23 11.88 -3.20 -11.39
N GLU A 24 12.60 -3.78 -10.43
CA GLU A 24 13.26 -5.09 -10.56
C GLU A 24 12.24 -6.21 -10.79
N VAL A 25 11.06 -6.13 -10.17
CA VAL A 25 10.02 -7.15 -10.33
C VAL A 25 9.00 -6.83 -11.42
N ALA A 26 8.95 -5.60 -11.88
CA ALA A 26 7.99 -5.18 -12.90
C ALA A 26 8.15 -5.97 -14.20
N GLY A 27 7.04 -6.38 -14.79
CA GLY A 27 7.04 -7.07 -16.10
C GLY A 27 7.50 -6.16 -17.24
N ALA A 28 7.98 -6.75 -18.35
CA ALA A 28 8.55 -6.06 -19.54
C ALA A 28 7.53 -5.13 -20.15
N GLY A 29 6.55 -4.69 -19.91
CA GLY A 29 5.60 -3.70 -20.43
C GLY A 29 5.05 -2.76 -19.35
N THR A 30 5.64 -2.84 -18.15
CA THR A 30 5.21 -2.06 -16.99
C THR A 30 6.22 -0.97 -16.67
N ALA A 31 5.77 0.28 -16.72
CA ALA A 31 6.55 1.43 -16.25
C ALA A 31 6.15 1.75 -14.81
N VAL A 32 7.12 1.70 -13.89
CA VAL A 32 6.91 2.10 -12.47
C VAL A 32 7.54 3.46 -12.23
N VAL A 33 6.71 4.42 -11.84
CA VAL A 33 7.12 5.77 -11.45
C VAL A 33 6.96 5.91 -9.94
N ALA A 34 8.09 6.01 -9.23
CA ALA A 34 8.12 6.20 -7.79
C ALA A 34 8.18 7.69 -7.43
N VAL A 35 7.30 8.13 -6.56
CA VAL A 35 7.16 9.55 -6.16
C VAL A 35 6.99 9.68 -4.64
N SER A 36 7.37 10.85 -4.13
CA SER A 36 6.99 11.34 -2.80
C SER A 36 6.26 12.67 -2.94
N PRO A 37 5.24 12.96 -2.14
CA PRO A 37 4.65 14.29 -2.08
C PRO A 37 5.67 15.31 -1.54
N PRO A 38 5.55 16.59 -1.93
CA PRO A 38 6.43 17.64 -1.41
C PRO A 38 6.10 18.06 0.03
N LEU A 39 4.95 17.66 0.54
CA LEU A 39 4.43 17.99 1.86
C LEU A 39 4.09 16.72 2.63
N GLY A 40 4.43 16.69 3.91
CA GLY A 40 4.17 15.58 4.81
C GLY A 40 5.32 15.33 5.78
N PRO A 41 5.24 14.29 6.60
CA PRO A 41 6.30 13.90 7.52
C PRO A 41 7.48 13.26 6.78
N PRO A 42 8.71 13.34 7.31
CA PRO A 42 9.88 12.68 6.73
C PRO A 42 9.84 11.15 6.91
N SER A 43 9.12 10.65 7.92
CA SER A 43 8.80 9.24 8.17
C SER A 43 7.41 9.14 8.76
N ILE A 44 6.80 7.95 8.69
CA ILE A 44 5.48 7.69 9.28
C ILE A 44 5.68 6.66 10.38
N GLU A 45 5.57 7.10 11.63
CA GLU A 45 5.86 6.32 12.82
C GLU A 45 4.72 6.34 13.85
N GLY A 46 3.53 6.77 13.43
CA GLY A 46 2.33 6.80 14.24
C GLY A 46 1.14 7.39 13.51
N TYR A 47 -0.03 7.35 14.16
CA TYR A 47 -1.30 7.85 13.58
C TYR A 47 -1.28 9.33 13.21
N TYR A 48 -0.54 10.16 13.96
CA TYR A 48 -0.42 11.59 13.65
C TYR A 48 0.31 11.80 12.32
N ASP A 49 1.43 11.10 12.11
CA ASP A 49 2.18 11.17 10.85
C ASP A 49 1.34 10.62 9.69
N GLU A 50 0.60 9.52 9.92
CA GLU A 50 -0.29 8.92 8.92
C GLU A 50 -1.37 9.92 8.47
N ALA A 51 -1.99 10.62 9.43
CA ALA A 51 -3.01 11.62 9.12
C ALA A 51 -2.45 12.78 8.28
N LEU A 52 -1.24 13.26 8.60
CA LEU A 52 -0.59 14.36 7.87
C LEU A 52 0.04 13.93 6.53
N ALA A 53 0.34 12.65 6.35
CA ALA A 53 0.82 12.11 5.08
C ALA A 53 -0.31 11.95 4.05
N THR A 54 -1.53 11.70 4.51
CA THR A 54 -2.69 11.40 3.65
C THR A 54 -3.00 12.49 2.63
N PRO A 55 -3.03 13.80 2.95
CA PRO A 55 -3.29 14.82 1.95
C PRO A 55 -2.28 14.83 0.80
N GLY A 56 -0.99 14.62 1.10
CA GLY A 56 0.06 14.53 0.09
C GLY A 56 -0.14 13.32 -0.84
N LEU A 57 -0.46 12.17 -0.26
CA LEU A 57 -0.80 10.96 -1.01
C LEU A 57 -1.98 11.19 -1.95
N LEU A 58 -3.08 11.77 -1.47
CA LEU A 58 -4.28 12.00 -2.28
C LEU A 58 -4.02 12.99 -3.42
N ALA A 59 -3.15 13.98 -3.21
CA ALA A 59 -2.71 14.88 -4.29
C ALA A 59 -1.95 14.12 -5.40
N GLU A 60 -1.09 13.16 -5.02
CA GLU A 60 -0.36 12.31 -5.96
C GLU A 60 -1.28 11.34 -6.72
N ILE A 61 -2.32 10.81 -6.07
CA ILE A 61 -3.37 10.02 -6.75
C ILE A 61 -4.11 10.89 -7.77
N ALA A 62 -4.60 12.07 -7.36
CA ALA A 62 -5.33 12.98 -8.25
C ALA A 62 -4.47 13.42 -9.44
N GLN A 63 -3.17 13.66 -9.24
CA GLN A 63 -2.26 13.95 -10.35
C GLN A 63 -2.08 12.73 -11.25
N GLY A 64 -1.93 11.54 -10.68
CA GLY A 64 -1.79 10.30 -11.44
C GLY A 64 -2.99 10.00 -12.34
N GLU A 65 -4.21 10.31 -11.89
CA GLU A 65 -5.43 10.21 -12.71
C GLU A 65 -5.39 11.11 -13.95
N ARG A 66 -4.84 12.33 -13.80
CA ARG A 66 -4.65 13.26 -14.93
C ARG A 66 -3.55 12.79 -15.89
N ASP A 67 -2.49 12.16 -15.35
CA ASP A 67 -1.33 11.68 -16.11
C ASP A 67 -1.56 10.31 -16.76
N GLY A 68 -2.73 9.70 -16.53
CA GLY A 68 -3.13 8.43 -17.14
C GLY A 68 -2.38 7.22 -16.60
N PHE A 69 -2.20 7.13 -15.28
CA PHE A 69 -1.72 5.92 -14.64
C PHE A 69 -2.81 4.85 -14.56
N ASP A 70 -2.40 3.59 -14.77
CA ASP A 70 -3.31 2.44 -14.77
C ASP A 70 -3.59 1.90 -13.36
N ALA A 71 -2.62 2.03 -12.44
CA ALA A 71 -2.73 1.56 -11.05
C ALA A 71 -1.81 2.35 -10.11
N TYR A 72 -2.05 2.18 -8.81
CA TYR A 72 -1.34 2.87 -7.73
C TYR A 72 -0.91 1.89 -6.63
N VAL A 73 0.29 2.13 -6.07
CA VAL A 73 0.80 1.42 -4.90
C VAL A 73 1.09 2.44 -3.81
N ILE A 74 0.52 2.24 -2.62
CA ILE A 74 0.81 3.05 -1.42
C ILE A 74 1.94 2.37 -0.67
N ALA A 75 3.15 2.94 -0.76
CA ALA A 75 4.38 2.35 -0.25
C ALA A 75 4.65 2.74 1.22
N CYS A 76 3.71 2.44 2.10
CA CYS A 76 3.82 2.55 3.55
C CYS A 76 2.99 1.45 4.20
N PHE A 77 3.54 0.73 5.18
CA PHE A 77 2.86 -0.40 5.82
C PHE A 77 1.67 0.01 6.72
N GLY A 78 1.43 1.29 6.93
CA GLY A 78 0.18 1.81 7.51
C GLY A 78 -0.99 1.85 6.53
N ASP A 79 -0.74 1.70 5.22
CA ASP A 79 -1.71 1.90 4.14
C ASP A 79 -2.53 3.20 4.30
N PRO A 80 -1.86 4.36 4.58
CA PRO A 80 -2.55 5.60 4.89
C PRO A 80 -3.44 6.03 3.73
N GLY A 81 -4.68 6.43 4.05
CA GLY A 81 -5.62 6.96 3.06
C GLY A 81 -6.06 5.99 1.97
N LEU A 82 -5.82 4.66 2.11
CA LEU A 82 -6.10 3.66 1.07
C LEU A 82 -7.53 3.74 0.55
N TYR A 83 -8.53 3.86 1.42
CA TYR A 83 -9.93 3.90 0.99
C TYR A 83 -10.27 5.21 0.28
N ALA A 84 -9.79 6.34 0.78
CA ALA A 84 -9.95 7.63 0.10
C ALA A 84 -9.24 7.67 -1.27
N ALA A 85 -8.07 7.02 -1.38
CA ALA A 85 -7.39 6.83 -2.66
C ALA A 85 -8.24 5.98 -3.64
N ARG A 86 -8.90 4.93 -3.14
CA ARG A 86 -9.83 4.10 -3.93
C ARG A 86 -11.06 4.88 -4.40
N GLU A 87 -11.56 5.85 -3.64
CA GLU A 87 -12.63 6.74 -4.12
C GLU A 87 -12.17 7.63 -5.30
N LEU A 88 -10.92 8.09 -5.28
CA LEU A 88 -10.37 8.97 -6.32
C LEU A 88 -9.96 8.21 -7.59
N ALA A 89 -9.21 7.11 -7.43
CA ALA A 89 -8.58 6.40 -8.52
C ALA A 89 -9.58 5.57 -9.32
N ARG A 90 -9.43 5.53 -10.65
CA ARG A 90 -10.15 4.61 -11.54
C ARG A 90 -9.53 3.21 -11.50
N GLY A 91 -8.22 3.15 -11.58
CA GLY A 91 -7.46 1.91 -11.51
C GLY A 91 -7.36 1.32 -10.10
N PRO A 92 -6.81 0.11 -9.95
CA PRO A 92 -6.55 -0.49 -8.66
C PRO A 92 -5.62 0.37 -7.81
N VAL A 93 -5.93 0.48 -6.52
CA VAL A 93 -5.03 1.04 -5.49
C VAL A 93 -4.69 -0.05 -4.49
N ILE A 94 -3.43 -0.38 -4.39
CA ILE A 94 -2.93 -1.47 -3.54
C ILE A 94 -2.10 -0.88 -2.41
N GLY A 95 -2.49 -1.18 -1.17
CA GLY A 95 -1.68 -0.92 0.00
C GLY A 95 -0.64 -2.03 0.18
N ILE A 96 0.57 -1.68 0.60
CA ILE A 96 1.63 -2.70 0.73
C ILE A 96 1.41 -3.63 1.92
N ALA A 97 0.74 -3.19 2.99
CA ALA A 97 0.38 -4.07 4.10
C ALA A 97 -0.69 -5.08 3.67
N GLU A 98 -1.73 -4.62 2.95
CA GLU A 98 -2.75 -5.49 2.37
C GLU A 98 -2.14 -6.55 1.46
N ALA A 99 -1.27 -6.14 0.53
CA ALA A 99 -0.63 -7.06 -0.41
C ALA A 99 0.27 -8.08 0.28
N ALA A 100 1.11 -7.64 1.22
CA ALA A 100 2.06 -8.53 1.90
C ALA A 100 1.35 -9.58 2.77
N MET A 101 0.35 -9.18 3.54
CA MET A 101 -0.39 -10.10 4.41
C MET A 101 -1.15 -11.16 3.60
N HIS A 102 -1.80 -10.75 2.50
CA HIS A 102 -2.48 -11.70 1.62
C HIS A 102 -1.49 -12.64 0.92
N ALA A 103 -0.37 -12.14 0.40
CA ALA A 103 0.64 -12.98 -0.21
C ALA A 103 1.20 -14.00 0.78
N ALA A 104 1.51 -13.58 2.01
CA ALA A 104 1.99 -14.48 3.06
C ALA A 104 0.97 -15.57 3.41
N SER A 105 -0.32 -15.26 3.44
CA SER A 105 -1.39 -16.21 3.76
C SER A 105 -1.56 -17.33 2.73
N VAL A 106 -1.05 -17.13 1.50
CA VAL A 106 -1.04 -18.16 0.44
C VAL A 106 0.20 -19.05 0.56
N LEU A 107 1.29 -18.52 1.12
CA LEU A 107 2.57 -19.23 1.22
C LEU A 107 2.68 -20.07 2.50
N ALA A 108 1.98 -19.68 3.56
CA ALA A 108 2.13 -20.27 4.87
C ALA A 108 0.80 -20.27 5.66
N PRO A 109 0.58 -21.26 6.54
CA PRO A 109 -0.60 -21.30 7.41
C PRO A 109 -0.58 -20.22 8.48
N GLY A 110 0.58 -19.60 8.75
CA GLY A 110 0.73 -18.50 9.67
C GLY A 110 1.97 -17.66 9.40
N PHE A 111 1.85 -16.34 9.55
CA PHE A 111 2.96 -15.41 9.45
C PHE A 111 3.05 -14.52 10.69
N SER A 112 4.25 -14.01 10.99
CA SER A 112 4.43 -12.88 11.90
C SER A 112 4.85 -11.62 11.15
N VAL A 113 4.39 -10.47 11.60
CA VAL A 113 4.83 -9.17 11.10
C VAL A 113 6.03 -8.70 11.92
N VAL A 114 7.12 -8.35 11.27
CA VAL A 114 8.28 -7.70 11.89
C VAL A 114 8.33 -6.25 11.43
N THR A 115 7.99 -5.33 12.34
CA THR A 115 7.93 -3.87 12.07
C THR A 115 9.06 -3.10 12.75
N THR A 116 9.10 -1.80 12.57
CA THR A 116 10.13 -0.91 13.10
C THR A 116 9.94 -0.63 14.58
N LEU A 117 8.93 0.17 14.96
CA LEU A 117 8.76 0.65 16.33
C LEU A 117 7.63 -0.06 17.06
N ALA A 118 7.82 -0.36 18.35
CA ALA A 118 6.80 -0.99 19.19
C ALA A 118 5.46 -0.25 19.18
N ARG A 119 5.47 1.09 19.10
CA ARG A 119 4.27 1.90 19.02
C ARG A 119 3.42 1.67 17.77
N THR A 120 3.99 1.07 16.71
CA THR A 120 3.27 0.75 15.46
C THR A 120 2.70 -0.66 15.42
N CYS A 121 3.00 -1.52 16.41
CA CYS A 121 2.48 -2.88 16.45
C CYS A 121 0.94 -2.92 16.47
N GLY A 122 0.32 -2.03 17.24
CA GLY A 122 -1.15 -1.91 17.28
C GLY A 122 -1.76 -1.56 15.92
N MET A 123 -1.08 -0.69 15.14
CA MET A 123 -1.51 -0.36 13.77
C MET A 123 -1.48 -1.60 12.87
N ALA A 124 -0.41 -2.39 12.92
CA ALA A 124 -0.30 -3.62 12.13
C ALA A 124 -1.36 -4.66 12.52
N TRP A 125 -1.68 -4.80 13.81
CA TRP A 125 -2.80 -5.64 14.26
C TRP A 125 -4.15 -5.16 13.72
N HIS A 126 -4.43 -3.84 13.73
CA HIS A 126 -5.65 -3.29 13.15
C HIS A 126 -5.74 -3.54 11.65
N LEU A 127 -4.62 -3.47 10.92
CA LEU A 127 -4.58 -3.81 9.50
C LEU A 127 -4.84 -5.29 9.26
N ALA A 128 -4.23 -6.18 10.04
CA ALA A 128 -4.49 -7.62 9.95
C ALA A 128 -5.97 -7.95 10.18
N GLU A 129 -6.62 -7.27 11.13
CA GLU A 129 -8.06 -7.42 11.38
C GLU A 129 -8.89 -6.86 10.22
N ARG A 130 -8.59 -5.65 9.77
CA ARG A 130 -9.27 -4.96 8.65
C ARG A 130 -9.25 -5.76 7.36
N TYR A 131 -8.12 -6.43 7.06
CA TYR A 131 -7.95 -7.22 5.84
C TYR A 131 -8.37 -8.68 6.00
N GLY A 132 -8.91 -9.08 7.15
CA GLY A 132 -9.34 -10.46 7.42
C GLY A 132 -8.16 -11.43 7.62
N MET A 133 -6.95 -10.90 7.83
CA MET A 133 -5.72 -11.67 7.97
C MET A 133 -5.37 -12.02 9.43
N LYS A 134 -6.15 -11.55 10.41
CA LYS A 134 -5.90 -11.76 11.84
C LYS A 134 -5.68 -13.24 12.20
N ARG A 135 -6.43 -14.14 11.59
CA ARG A 135 -6.31 -15.59 11.85
C ARG A 135 -4.99 -16.20 11.36
N PHE A 136 -4.35 -15.58 10.38
CA PHE A 136 -3.06 -15.99 9.83
C PHE A 136 -1.89 -15.28 10.51
N CYS A 137 -2.12 -14.10 11.09
CA CYS A 137 -1.10 -13.35 11.81
C CYS A 137 -0.88 -13.95 13.20
N ARG A 138 0.29 -14.56 13.42
CA ARG A 138 0.68 -15.15 14.69
C ARG A 138 1.05 -14.09 15.71
N ASN A 139 1.87 -13.13 15.29
CA ASN A 139 2.30 -12.02 16.13
C ASN A 139 2.69 -10.80 15.29
N VAL A 140 2.83 -9.66 15.98
CA VAL A 140 3.46 -8.45 15.45
C VAL A 140 4.60 -8.07 16.39
N ARG A 141 5.81 -8.08 15.87
CA ARG A 141 7.06 -7.79 16.60
C ARG A 141 7.68 -6.49 16.12
N ALA A 142 8.34 -5.79 17.01
CA ALA A 142 9.07 -4.57 16.69
C ALA A 142 10.56 -4.74 16.93
N THR A 143 11.36 -4.15 16.06
CA THR A 143 12.82 -4.11 16.19
C THR A 143 13.31 -2.91 17.00
N ASP A 144 12.43 -1.93 17.28
CA ASP A 144 12.72 -0.63 17.84
C ASP A 144 13.81 0.17 17.08
N VAL A 145 13.97 -0.15 15.80
CA VAL A 145 14.79 0.62 14.86
C VAL A 145 13.92 1.69 14.22
N ALA A 146 14.31 2.97 14.35
CA ALA A 146 13.60 4.07 13.71
C ALA A 146 13.63 3.95 12.18
N VAL A 147 12.57 4.40 11.51
CA VAL A 147 12.42 4.24 10.04
C VAL A 147 13.60 4.82 9.27
N LEU A 148 14.10 5.99 9.67
CA LEU A 148 15.22 6.64 8.98
C LEU A 148 16.60 5.97 9.25
N GLU A 149 16.70 5.10 10.25
CA GLU A 149 17.91 4.33 10.53
C GLU A 149 18.07 3.10 9.61
N LEU A 150 17.00 2.67 8.95
CA LEU A 150 17.03 1.53 8.02
C LEU A 150 18.02 1.75 6.87
N ASP A 151 18.05 2.95 6.35
CA ASP A 151 18.90 3.34 5.22
C ASP A 151 20.25 3.92 5.62
N ARG A 152 20.58 3.99 6.92
CA ARG A 152 21.82 4.61 7.40
C ARG A 152 23.00 3.69 7.17
N PRO A 153 24.03 4.11 6.42
CA PRO A 153 25.24 3.31 6.23
C PRO A 153 25.89 2.93 7.57
N GLY A 154 26.24 1.65 7.74
CA GLY A 154 26.85 1.15 8.98
C GLY A 154 25.87 0.95 10.15
N SER A 155 24.57 1.14 9.95
CA SER A 155 23.54 0.83 10.93
C SER A 155 23.50 -0.66 11.25
N ALA A 156 23.23 -1.02 12.51
CA ALA A 156 22.97 -2.40 12.93
C ALA A 156 21.57 -2.89 12.54
N ALA A 157 20.77 -2.06 11.88
CA ALA A 157 19.36 -2.32 11.58
C ALA A 157 19.12 -3.69 10.92
N ARG A 158 19.90 -4.03 9.89
CA ARG A 158 19.75 -5.32 9.19
C ARG A 158 19.90 -6.51 10.11
N ARG A 159 20.94 -6.53 10.94
CA ARG A 159 21.18 -7.62 11.90
C ARG A 159 20.04 -7.72 12.92
N ILE A 160 19.60 -6.59 13.46
CA ILE A 160 18.50 -6.55 14.42
C ILE A 160 17.21 -7.10 13.79
N ILE A 161 16.91 -6.74 12.54
CA ILE A 161 15.75 -7.23 11.81
C ILE A 161 15.84 -8.76 11.60
N VAL A 162 16.98 -9.28 11.15
CA VAL A 162 17.19 -10.73 10.96
C VAL A 162 17.01 -11.48 12.27
N ASP A 163 17.58 -10.97 13.36
CA ASP A 163 17.47 -11.61 14.67
C ASP A 163 16.01 -11.63 15.16
N GLU A 164 15.25 -10.55 14.93
CA GLU A 164 13.82 -10.51 15.28
C GLU A 164 12.96 -11.41 14.37
N CYS A 165 13.32 -11.53 13.09
CA CYS A 165 12.67 -12.50 12.19
C CYS A 165 12.88 -13.96 12.64
N ARG A 166 14.10 -14.32 13.09
CA ARG A 166 14.36 -15.65 13.66
C ARG A 166 13.51 -15.89 14.91
N ARG A 167 13.49 -14.91 15.82
CA ARG A 167 12.65 -15.02 17.01
C ARG A 167 11.17 -15.18 16.69
N ALA A 168 10.68 -14.51 15.65
CA ALA A 168 9.30 -14.68 15.20
C ALA A 168 9.00 -16.12 14.74
N LEU A 169 9.92 -16.76 14.03
CA LEU A 169 9.77 -18.15 13.64
C LEU A 169 9.80 -19.09 14.86
N ASP A 170 10.76 -18.88 15.77
CA ASP A 170 11.01 -19.79 16.89
C ASP A 170 9.96 -19.66 18.01
N GLU A 171 9.52 -18.45 18.30
CA GLU A 171 8.68 -18.14 19.47
C GLU A 171 7.18 -18.02 19.15
N ASP A 172 6.81 -17.54 17.94
CA ASP A 172 5.42 -17.29 17.58
C ASP A 172 4.77 -18.46 16.83
N GLY A 173 5.57 -19.43 16.40
CA GLY A 173 5.10 -20.51 15.53
C GLY A 173 4.67 -19.97 14.16
N ALA A 174 5.35 -18.95 13.66
CA ALA A 174 5.16 -18.43 12.31
C ALA A 174 5.94 -19.29 11.31
N ASP A 175 5.39 -19.46 10.11
CA ASP A 175 6.02 -20.21 9.01
C ASP A 175 6.51 -19.25 7.91
N ALA A 176 6.14 -17.98 7.99
CA ALA A 176 6.58 -16.91 7.09
C ALA A 176 6.69 -15.57 7.84
N ILE A 177 7.47 -14.67 7.30
CA ILE A 177 7.63 -13.30 7.82
C ILE A 177 7.03 -12.29 6.84
N VAL A 178 6.31 -11.32 7.38
CA VAL A 178 5.88 -10.11 6.68
C VAL A 178 6.70 -8.93 7.19
N LEU A 179 7.42 -8.25 6.31
CA LEU A 179 8.17 -7.05 6.69
C LEU A 179 7.25 -5.84 6.82
N GLY A 180 7.15 -5.31 8.01
CA GLY A 180 6.23 -4.26 8.43
C GLY A 180 6.69 -2.82 8.11
N CYS A 181 7.57 -2.63 7.15
CA CYS A 181 8.02 -1.32 6.70
C CYS A 181 8.53 -1.38 5.26
N ALA A 182 8.12 -0.44 4.42
CA ALA A 182 8.60 -0.33 3.03
C ALA A 182 10.11 -0.07 2.93
N GLY A 183 10.71 0.55 3.96
CA GLY A 183 12.17 0.73 4.04
C GLY A 183 12.97 -0.57 4.21
N MET A 184 12.30 -1.70 4.47
CA MET A 184 12.93 -3.01 4.57
C MET A 184 12.93 -3.78 3.23
N ALA A 185 12.33 -3.24 2.17
CA ALA A 185 12.13 -3.97 0.91
C ALA A 185 13.44 -4.51 0.31
N GLU A 186 14.51 -3.71 0.32
CA GLU A 186 15.82 -4.12 -0.20
C GLU A 186 16.48 -5.27 0.60
N PHE A 187 15.98 -5.57 1.80
CA PHE A 187 16.57 -6.58 2.69
C PHE A 187 15.86 -7.94 2.61
N ALA A 188 14.70 -8.02 2.00
CA ALA A 188 13.81 -9.18 2.04
C ALA A 188 14.51 -10.47 1.61
N HIS A 189 15.18 -10.46 0.47
CA HIS A 189 15.89 -11.64 -0.05
C HIS A 189 17.08 -12.06 0.82
N GLU A 190 17.84 -11.10 1.34
CA GLU A 190 18.95 -11.38 2.26
C GLU A 190 18.44 -12.01 3.56
N ILE A 191 17.33 -11.47 4.11
CA ILE A 191 16.70 -12.01 5.32
C ILE A 191 16.22 -13.44 5.07
N GLU A 192 15.50 -13.66 3.96
CA GLU A 192 14.98 -14.98 3.56
C GLU A 192 16.10 -16.04 3.51
N GLN A 193 17.23 -15.71 2.87
CA GLN A 193 18.39 -16.61 2.82
C GLN A 193 18.96 -16.91 4.20
N GLN A 194 18.96 -15.94 5.12
CA GLN A 194 19.54 -16.11 6.45
C GLN A 194 18.64 -16.85 7.43
N ILE A 195 17.30 -16.77 7.27
CA ILE A 195 16.36 -17.41 8.19
C ILE A 195 15.79 -18.72 7.64
N GLY A 196 15.89 -18.98 6.33
CA GLY A 196 15.40 -20.21 5.68
C GLY A 196 13.88 -20.34 5.62
N ALA A 197 13.14 -19.23 5.68
CA ALA A 197 11.68 -19.19 5.61
C ALA A 197 11.22 -18.06 4.69
N PRO A 198 10.03 -18.14 4.07
CA PRO A 198 9.52 -17.09 3.19
C PRO A 198 9.46 -15.74 3.87
N VAL A 199 9.98 -14.72 3.20
CA VAL A 199 9.95 -13.32 3.63
C VAL A 199 9.20 -12.48 2.60
N VAL A 200 8.05 -11.95 2.99
CA VAL A 200 7.21 -11.14 2.11
C VAL A 200 7.38 -9.66 2.47
N GLU A 201 7.79 -8.89 1.48
CA GLU A 201 7.75 -7.43 1.55
C GLU A 201 6.67 -6.88 0.63
N GLY A 202 6.06 -5.78 1.06
CA GLY A 202 4.82 -5.34 0.45
C GLY A 202 4.98 -4.57 -0.86
N VAL A 203 6.14 -3.98 -1.14
CA VAL A 203 6.34 -3.14 -2.34
C VAL A 203 6.26 -3.98 -3.60
N THR A 204 7.05 -5.06 -3.66
CA THR A 204 7.07 -5.96 -4.83
C THR A 204 5.78 -6.75 -4.95
N ALA A 205 5.22 -7.21 -3.82
CA ALA A 205 3.93 -7.88 -3.80
C ALA A 205 2.81 -6.99 -4.37
N ALA A 206 2.73 -5.73 -3.95
CA ALA A 206 1.73 -4.78 -4.43
C ALA A 206 1.87 -4.45 -5.92
N VAL A 207 3.11 -4.32 -6.43
CA VAL A 207 3.35 -4.13 -7.86
C VAL A 207 2.82 -5.30 -8.67
N LYS A 208 3.10 -6.54 -8.26
CA LYS A 208 2.60 -7.74 -8.96
C LYS A 208 1.08 -7.87 -8.89
N TRP A 209 0.46 -7.52 -7.80
CA TRP A 209 -0.99 -7.49 -7.70
C TRP A 209 -1.59 -6.42 -8.62
N ALA A 210 -1.01 -5.22 -8.64
CA ALA A 210 -1.45 -4.15 -9.54
C ALA A 210 -1.35 -4.61 -11.01
N GLU A 211 -0.24 -5.23 -11.42
CA GLU A 211 -0.08 -5.80 -12.75
C GLU A 211 -1.15 -6.85 -13.08
N ALA A 212 -1.39 -7.78 -12.16
CA ALA A 212 -2.39 -8.83 -12.35
C ALA A 212 -3.80 -8.26 -12.54
N LEU A 213 -4.21 -7.31 -11.69
CA LEU A 213 -5.54 -6.70 -11.77
C LEU A 213 -5.72 -5.89 -13.05
N VAL A 214 -4.71 -5.11 -13.46
CA VAL A 214 -4.76 -4.35 -14.72
C VAL A 214 -4.78 -5.29 -15.93
N ALA A 215 -3.98 -6.36 -15.93
CA ALA A 215 -3.98 -7.36 -17.01
C ALA A 215 -5.34 -8.06 -17.13
N LEU A 216 -6.04 -8.28 -16.04
CA LEU A 216 -7.41 -8.80 -16.00
C LEU A 216 -8.46 -7.74 -16.36
N ARG A 217 -8.04 -6.49 -16.65
CA ARG A 217 -8.92 -5.35 -16.94
C ARG A 217 -9.89 -5.03 -15.79
N LEU A 218 -9.47 -5.28 -14.57
CA LEU A 218 -10.23 -4.95 -13.38
C LEU A 218 -9.90 -3.52 -12.92
N ALA A 219 -10.90 -2.82 -12.47
CA ALA A 219 -10.83 -1.44 -12.00
C ALA A 219 -11.48 -1.32 -10.63
N THR A 220 -11.15 -0.26 -9.89
CA THR A 220 -11.79 0.04 -8.61
C THR A 220 -13.29 0.29 -8.84
N ALA A 221 -14.13 -0.33 -8.03
CA ALA A 221 -15.59 -0.10 -8.08
C ALA A 221 -15.88 1.40 -7.88
N LYS A 222 -16.72 1.96 -8.76
CA LYS A 222 -17.20 3.35 -8.63
C LYS A 222 -18.67 3.36 -8.20
N ARG A 223 -18.98 2.50 -7.22
CA ARG A 223 -20.30 2.33 -6.64
C ARG A 223 -20.17 2.01 -5.15
N GLY A 224 -21.15 2.43 -4.36
CA GLY A 224 -21.13 2.23 -2.90
C GLY A 224 -19.99 3.02 -2.26
N ASP A 225 -19.24 2.38 -1.36
CA ASP A 225 -18.22 3.00 -0.53
C ASP A 225 -17.04 3.59 -1.33
N TYR A 226 -16.79 3.08 -2.54
CA TYR A 226 -15.75 3.61 -3.42
C TYR A 226 -16.29 4.46 -4.57
N ALA A 227 -17.56 4.90 -4.49
CA ALA A 227 -18.08 5.92 -5.39
C ALA A 227 -17.21 7.19 -5.31
N ARG A 228 -17.20 8.00 -6.37
CA ARG A 228 -16.43 9.25 -6.35
C ARG A 228 -16.90 10.14 -5.19
N PRO A 229 -15.97 10.90 -4.56
CA PRO A 229 -16.33 11.85 -3.52
C PRO A 229 -17.42 12.80 -4.01
N LEU A 230 -18.42 13.06 -3.16
CA LEU A 230 -19.52 13.96 -3.49
C LEU A 230 -18.99 15.39 -3.72
N PRO A 231 -19.46 16.09 -4.75
CA PRO A 231 -19.10 17.49 -5.01
C PRO A 231 -19.38 18.37 -3.79
N LYS A 232 -18.36 19.05 -3.29
CA LYS A 232 -18.47 20.04 -2.23
C LYS A 232 -17.24 20.94 -2.23
N ARG A 233 -17.42 22.17 -1.77
CA ARG A 233 -16.32 23.11 -1.62
C ARG A 233 -15.66 22.90 -0.26
N TYR A 234 -14.34 22.77 -0.25
CA TYR A 234 -13.53 22.84 0.96
C TYR A 234 -12.96 24.24 1.12
N ASP A 235 -12.67 24.64 2.35
CA ASP A 235 -12.12 25.95 2.68
C ASP A 235 -10.64 25.88 3.05
N GLY A 236 -9.97 27.04 3.06
CA GLY A 236 -8.58 27.19 3.46
C GLY A 236 -7.62 26.38 2.61
N GLU A 237 -6.62 25.78 3.24
CA GLU A 237 -5.59 25.00 2.57
C GLU A 237 -6.12 23.74 1.88
N PHE A 238 -7.29 23.25 2.32
CA PHE A 238 -7.94 22.09 1.72
C PHE A 238 -8.77 22.42 0.47
N ALA A 239 -8.92 23.71 0.10
CA ALA A 239 -9.69 24.11 -1.09
C ALA A 239 -9.25 23.38 -2.37
N ARG A 240 -7.95 23.09 -2.50
CA ARG A 240 -7.36 22.33 -3.63
C ARG A 240 -7.80 20.88 -3.73
N PHE A 241 -8.37 20.31 -2.68
CA PHE A 241 -8.90 18.94 -2.63
C PHE A 241 -10.42 18.91 -2.83
N SER A 242 -11.07 20.03 -3.11
CA SER A 242 -12.49 20.05 -3.39
C SER A 242 -12.81 19.11 -4.55
N PRO A 243 -13.67 18.10 -4.35
CA PRO A 243 -14.06 17.22 -5.44
C PRO A 243 -14.72 18.03 -6.55
N PRO A 244 -14.44 17.77 -7.84
CA PRO A 244 -15.06 18.49 -8.94
C PRO A 244 -16.58 18.30 -8.90
N GLY A 245 -17.32 19.33 -9.29
CA GLY A 245 -18.76 19.22 -9.57
C GLY A 245 -19.00 18.22 -10.71
N ASP A 246 -20.25 17.83 -10.92
CA ASP A 246 -20.72 16.79 -11.87
C ASP A 246 -20.37 17.00 -13.36
N ALA A 247 -19.34 17.71 -13.71
CA ALA A 247 -18.77 17.69 -15.05
C ALA A 247 -18.10 16.32 -15.24
N ALA A 248 -18.90 15.34 -15.63
CA ALA A 248 -18.48 13.99 -15.98
C ALA A 248 -17.33 14.04 -16.98
N ASP A 249 -16.17 13.54 -16.62
CA ASP A 249 -15.24 13.03 -17.62
C ASP A 249 -15.89 11.80 -18.28
N PRO A 250 -16.17 11.82 -19.59
CA PRO A 250 -16.66 10.65 -20.29
C PRO A 250 -15.58 9.57 -20.22
N VAL A 251 -15.95 8.40 -19.69
CA VAL A 251 -15.09 7.22 -19.72
C VAL A 251 -14.86 6.84 -21.19
N PRO A 252 -13.65 6.92 -21.73
CA PRO A 252 -13.42 6.47 -23.09
C PRO A 252 -13.64 4.95 -23.18
N GLY A 253 -14.66 4.52 -23.93
CA GLY A 253 -14.80 3.14 -24.35
C GLY A 253 -15.81 2.26 -23.60
N ARG A 254 -16.74 2.81 -22.82
CA ARG A 254 -17.92 2.05 -22.37
C ARG A 254 -19.19 2.57 -23.08
N PRO A 255 -20.02 1.70 -23.69
CA PRO A 255 -21.32 2.12 -24.16
C PRO A 255 -22.18 2.57 -22.98
N ASP A 256 -23.01 3.60 -23.22
CA ASP A 256 -23.89 4.22 -22.23
C ASP A 256 -24.70 3.19 -21.44
N ALA A 257 -24.58 3.21 -20.11
CA ALA A 257 -25.37 2.41 -19.19
C ALA A 257 -26.82 2.92 -19.04
N ALA A 258 -27.31 3.72 -19.98
CA ALA A 258 -28.65 4.32 -19.96
C ALA A 258 -29.75 3.43 -20.53
N ALA A 259 -29.49 2.15 -20.85
CA ALA A 259 -30.47 1.26 -21.49
C ALA A 259 -30.52 -0.13 -20.84
N LEU A 260 -30.70 -0.21 -19.52
CA LEU A 260 -31.19 -1.45 -18.91
C LEU A 260 -32.53 -1.16 -18.21
N PRO A 261 -33.64 -1.83 -18.60
CA PRO A 261 -34.91 -1.67 -17.91
C PRO A 261 -34.82 -2.25 -16.49
N HIS A 262 -35.38 -1.53 -15.53
CA HIS A 262 -35.47 -1.97 -14.14
C HIS A 262 -36.20 -3.32 -14.07
N PRO A 263 -35.67 -4.34 -13.39
CA PRO A 263 -36.42 -5.55 -13.12
C PRO A 263 -37.58 -5.22 -12.17
N HIS A 264 -38.80 -5.51 -12.60
CA HIS A 264 -39.96 -5.49 -11.73
C HIS A 264 -39.80 -6.55 -10.65
N ILE A 265 -39.67 -6.09 -9.38
CA ILE A 265 -39.74 -7.00 -8.23
C ILE A 265 -41.21 -7.37 -8.04
N HIS A 266 -41.57 -8.60 -8.36
CA HIS A 266 -42.81 -9.17 -7.91
C HIS A 266 -42.66 -9.63 -6.47
N THR A 267 -43.30 -8.93 -5.55
CA THR A 267 -43.57 -9.40 -4.17
C THR A 267 -44.57 -10.54 -4.22
N VAL A 268 -44.17 -11.70 -3.69
CA VAL A 268 -45.06 -12.76 -3.20
C VAL A 268 -44.71 -13.01 -1.73
#